data_36752af2de911af13457bfb03fc4e834
#
_entry.id   36752af2de911af13457bfb03fc4e834
#
_cell.length_a   1.000
_cell.length_b   1.000
_cell.length_c   1.000
_cell.angle_alpha   90.00
_cell.angle_beta   90.00
_cell.angle_gamma   90.00
#
_symmetry.space_group_name_H-M   'P 1'
#
loop_
_entity.id
_entity.type
_entity.pdbx_description
1 polymer ?
#
loop_
_entity_poly.entity_id
_entity_poly.type
_entity_poly.pdbx_seq_one_letter_code
_entity_poly.pdbx_strand_id
1 'polypeptide(L)'
;ITNKKITLFIKKVRPMHPLTKKALKYKTINLIEVNNGTLKNMGLMAEEYYNEKVKEKGNKYIELIKLGFDNKKYSKIFTEQLKKAVPKSLKENPPKRLWVPTGSTTLLNCLYKVFPKTYFFVIQTGKTVWDDQIEKERTRVFISREPFYKKASFQPPYPTTKSYDAKAWVFVKKHGTYTI
;
A
#
# COMPACT_ATOMS: atom_id res chain seq x y z
N ILE A 1 -9.05 -20.57 7.90
CA ILE A 1 -7.63 -20.24 7.59
C ILE A 1 -7.22 -21.16 6.48
N THR A 2 -6.90 -20.61 5.31
CA THR A 2 -6.54 -21.42 4.14
C THR A 2 -5.17 -22.05 4.35
N ASN A 3 -5.02 -23.36 4.06
CA ASN A 3 -3.74 -24.11 4.10
C ASN A 3 -2.77 -23.70 2.99
N LYS A 4 -2.91 -22.50 2.42
CA LYS A 4 -2.04 -22.01 1.37
C LYS A 4 -0.69 -21.59 1.94
N LYS A 5 0.38 -22.11 1.35
CA LYS A 5 1.75 -21.67 1.66
C LYS A 5 2.01 -20.30 1.02
N ILE A 6 2.64 -19.40 1.76
CA ILE A 6 3.01 -18.05 1.33
C ILE A 6 4.53 -17.93 1.39
N THR A 7 5.18 -17.59 0.29
CA THR A 7 6.60 -17.23 0.28
C THR A 7 6.74 -15.72 0.28
N LEU A 8 7.44 -15.16 1.27
CA LEU A 8 7.71 -13.74 1.42
C LEU A 8 9.17 -13.44 1.11
N PHE A 9 9.39 -12.50 0.20
CA PHE A 9 10.73 -11.93 -0.07
C PHE A 9 10.87 -10.64 0.73
N ILE A 10 11.87 -10.56 1.59
CA ILE A 10 12.14 -9.38 2.40
C ILE A 10 13.61 -9.00 2.36
N LYS A 11 13.89 -7.71 2.55
CA LYS A 11 15.26 -7.25 2.77
C LYS A 11 15.79 -7.81 4.08
N LYS A 12 16.99 -8.41 4.05
CA LYS A 12 17.70 -8.81 5.26
C LYS A 12 18.08 -7.58 6.08
N VAL A 13 17.46 -7.42 7.23
CA VAL A 13 17.72 -6.33 8.18
C VAL A 13 17.83 -6.88 9.61
N ARG A 14 18.69 -6.28 10.43
CA ARG A 14 18.82 -6.64 11.84
C ARG A 14 18.72 -5.36 12.69
N PRO A 15 17.91 -5.36 13.76
CA PRO A 15 16.99 -6.44 14.13
C PRO A 15 15.82 -6.57 13.14
N MET A 16 15.31 -7.79 13.00
CA MET A 16 14.15 -8.06 12.15
C MET A 16 12.90 -7.29 12.63
N HIS A 17 12.14 -6.75 11.70
CA HIS A 17 10.92 -5.99 12.02
C HIS A 17 9.90 -6.83 12.82
N PRO A 18 9.25 -6.27 13.86
CA PRO A 18 8.31 -7.01 14.72
C PRO A 18 7.19 -7.71 13.97
N LEU A 19 6.62 -7.08 12.93
CA LEU A 19 5.57 -7.71 12.10
C LEU A 19 6.09 -8.92 11.33
N THR A 20 7.33 -8.88 10.85
CA THR A 20 7.96 -10.04 10.18
C THR A 20 8.16 -11.19 11.18
N LYS A 21 8.65 -10.90 12.40
CA LYS A 21 8.74 -11.89 13.47
C LYS A 21 7.39 -12.51 13.81
N LYS A 22 6.32 -11.70 13.83
CA LYS A 22 4.94 -12.17 14.05
C LYS A 22 4.49 -13.08 12.90
N ALA A 23 4.77 -12.71 11.66
CA ALA A 23 4.41 -13.49 10.48
C ALA A 23 5.07 -14.88 10.50
N LEU A 24 6.34 -14.99 10.91
CA LEU A 24 7.07 -16.26 11.00
C LEU A 24 6.50 -17.26 12.00
N LYS A 25 5.61 -16.85 12.89
CA LYS A 25 4.90 -17.78 13.80
C LYS A 25 3.89 -18.67 13.06
N TYR A 26 3.53 -18.31 11.83
CA TYR A 26 2.61 -19.11 11.01
C TYR A 26 3.39 -20.13 10.18
N LYS A 27 3.14 -21.43 10.39
CA LYS A 27 3.77 -22.55 9.67
C LYS A 27 3.59 -22.50 8.14
N THR A 28 2.62 -21.75 7.68
CA THR A 28 2.32 -21.57 6.25
C THR A 28 3.18 -20.50 5.58
N ILE A 29 4.01 -19.77 6.34
CA ILE A 29 4.86 -18.71 5.80
C ILE A 29 6.29 -19.21 5.66
N ASN A 30 6.80 -19.15 4.44
CA ASN A 30 8.21 -19.31 4.10
C ASN A 30 8.84 -17.93 3.87
N LEU A 31 9.99 -17.65 4.47
CA LEU A 31 10.67 -16.38 4.37
C LEU A 31 11.96 -16.52 3.59
N ILE A 32 12.16 -15.71 2.57
CA ILE A 32 13.41 -15.57 1.82
C ILE A 32 13.99 -14.18 2.12
N GLU A 33 15.13 -14.16 2.82
CA GLU A 33 15.87 -12.93 3.09
C GLU A 33 16.79 -12.60 1.91
N VAL A 34 16.67 -11.39 1.40
CA VAL A 34 17.44 -10.88 0.27
C VAL A 34 18.53 -9.94 0.77
N ASN A 35 19.80 -10.28 0.52
CA ASN A 35 20.91 -9.37 0.76
C ASN A 35 20.83 -8.19 -0.22
N ASN A 36 21.13 -6.96 0.25
CA ASN A 36 21.05 -5.74 -0.56
C ASN A 36 19.71 -5.53 -1.27
N GLY A 37 18.61 -6.00 -0.65
CA GLY A 37 17.27 -5.97 -1.22
C GLY A 37 16.76 -4.54 -1.38
N THR A 38 16.70 -4.06 -2.62
CA THR A 38 15.81 -2.97 -3.02
C THR A 38 14.43 -3.56 -3.32
N LEU A 39 13.39 -2.73 -3.29
CA LEU A 39 12.05 -3.19 -3.70
C LEU A 39 12.04 -3.78 -5.12
N LYS A 40 12.84 -3.21 -6.03
CA LYS A 40 13.01 -3.71 -7.40
C LYS A 40 13.61 -5.11 -7.41
N ASN A 41 14.75 -5.30 -6.73
CA ASN A 41 15.44 -6.60 -6.70
C ASN A 41 14.59 -7.69 -6.03
N MET A 42 13.91 -7.36 -4.94
CA MET A 42 12.99 -8.31 -4.30
C MET A 42 11.82 -8.70 -5.23
N GLY A 43 11.33 -7.76 -6.03
CA GLY A 43 10.30 -8.03 -7.05
C GLY A 43 10.81 -8.98 -8.13
N LEU A 44 12.00 -8.74 -8.68
CA LEU A 44 12.62 -9.61 -9.69
C LEU A 44 12.85 -11.04 -9.15
N MET A 45 13.42 -11.17 -7.96
CA MET A 45 13.63 -12.49 -7.33
C MET A 45 12.32 -13.23 -7.07
N ALA A 46 11.25 -12.51 -6.70
CA ALA A 46 9.93 -13.11 -6.52
C ALA A 46 9.34 -13.59 -7.86
N GLU A 47 9.56 -12.85 -8.94
CA GLU A 47 9.14 -13.22 -10.30
C GLU A 47 9.91 -14.44 -10.81
N GLU A 48 11.23 -14.50 -10.63
CA GLU A 48 12.07 -15.64 -10.96
C GLU A 48 11.61 -16.90 -10.22
N TYR A 49 11.46 -16.82 -8.90
CA TYR A 49 10.96 -17.90 -8.07
C TYR A 49 9.55 -18.36 -8.51
N TYR A 50 8.66 -17.41 -8.83
CA TYR A 50 7.34 -17.72 -9.34
C TYR A 50 7.42 -18.52 -10.66
N ASN A 51 8.25 -18.06 -11.60
CA ASN A 51 8.42 -18.72 -12.90
C ASN A 51 8.98 -20.15 -12.76
N GLU A 52 9.94 -20.36 -11.86
CA GLU A 52 10.46 -21.70 -11.55
C GLU A 52 9.35 -22.59 -11.00
N LYS A 53 8.60 -22.11 -10.03
CA LYS A 53 7.51 -22.87 -9.41
C LYS A 53 6.34 -23.15 -10.36
N VAL A 54 6.08 -22.26 -11.30
CA VAL A 54 5.10 -22.49 -12.36
C VAL A 54 5.55 -23.59 -13.31
N LYS A 55 6.84 -23.64 -13.67
CA LYS A 55 7.40 -24.74 -14.48
C LYS A 55 7.28 -26.09 -13.77
N GLU A 56 7.50 -26.11 -12.43
CA GLU A 56 7.41 -27.35 -11.63
C GLU A 56 5.97 -27.85 -11.42
N LYS A 57 5.02 -26.95 -11.18
CA LYS A 57 3.68 -27.29 -10.66
C LYS A 57 2.51 -26.80 -11.51
N GLY A 58 2.78 -26.03 -12.53
CA GLY A 58 1.77 -25.34 -13.34
C GLY A 58 1.20 -24.08 -12.65
N ASN A 59 0.74 -23.13 -13.46
CA ASN A 59 0.27 -21.81 -13.01
C ASN A 59 -1.04 -21.84 -12.20
N LYS A 60 -1.82 -22.92 -12.29
CA LYS A 60 -3.11 -23.07 -11.59
C LYS A 60 -2.99 -23.01 -10.06
N TYR A 61 -1.83 -23.41 -9.52
CA TYR A 61 -1.63 -23.58 -8.09
C TYR A 61 -0.80 -22.46 -7.43
N ILE A 62 -0.23 -21.56 -8.22
CA ILE A 62 0.71 -20.54 -7.76
C ILE A 62 0.26 -19.19 -8.26
N GLU A 63 0.31 -18.19 -7.39
CA GLU A 63 -0.05 -16.81 -7.72
C GLU A 63 1.05 -15.87 -7.23
N LEU A 64 1.57 -15.03 -8.14
CA LEU A 64 2.49 -13.96 -7.79
C LEU A 64 1.70 -12.73 -7.31
N ILE A 65 1.94 -12.32 -6.08
CA ILE A 65 1.38 -11.09 -5.53
C ILE A 65 2.40 -9.97 -5.72
N LYS A 66 2.15 -9.08 -6.68
CA LYS A 66 3.00 -7.92 -6.95
C LYS A 66 3.01 -6.94 -5.79
N LEU A 67 4.10 -6.17 -5.68
CA LEU A 67 4.23 -5.11 -4.69
C LEU A 67 3.03 -4.15 -4.76
N GLY A 68 2.44 -3.85 -3.59
CA GLY A 68 1.27 -2.99 -3.50
C GLY A 68 -0.04 -3.67 -3.87
N PHE A 69 -0.03 -4.99 -4.09
CA PHE A 69 -1.21 -5.78 -4.47
C PHE A 69 -1.88 -5.26 -5.75
N ASP A 70 -1.07 -4.77 -6.69
CA ASP A 70 -1.52 -4.23 -7.97
C ASP A 70 -2.02 -5.34 -8.91
N ASN A 71 -3.28 -5.75 -8.65
CA ASN A 71 -3.98 -6.80 -9.36
C ASN A 71 -5.49 -6.56 -9.25
N LYS A 72 -6.21 -6.73 -10.36
CA LYS A 72 -7.68 -6.54 -10.42
C LYS A 72 -8.45 -7.35 -9.37
N LYS A 73 -8.03 -8.59 -9.10
CA LYS A 73 -8.63 -9.47 -8.09
C LYS A 73 -8.48 -8.88 -6.68
N TYR A 74 -7.27 -8.45 -6.32
CA TYR A 74 -7.02 -7.86 -5.00
C TYR A 74 -7.67 -6.48 -4.85
N SER A 75 -7.66 -5.65 -5.89
CA SER A 75 -8.40 -4.38 -5.92
C SER A 75 -9.89 -4.57 -5.63
N LYS A 76 -10.51 -5.62 -6.19
CA LYS A 76 -11.92 -5.94 -5.91
C LYS A 76 -12.12 -6.31 -4.44
N ILE A 77 -11.30 -7.23 -3.91
CA ILE A 77 -11.36 -7.67 -2.51
C ILE A 77 -11.17 -6.49 -1.56
N PHE A 78 -10.14 -5.66 -1.78
CA PHE A 78 -9.88 -4.48 -0.95
C PHE A 78 -10.99 -3.46 -1.02
N THR A 79 -11.55 -3.20 -2.20
CA THR A 79 -12.69 -2.29 -2.35
C THR A 79 -13.88 -2.77 -1.51
N GLU A 80 -14.22 -4.06 -1.55
CA GLU A 80 -15.32 -4.62 -0.77
C GLU A 80 -15.04 -4.60 0.75
N GLN A 81 -13.80 -4.89 1.16
CA GLN A 81 -13.42 -4.77 2.57
C GLN A 81 -13.45 -3.31 3.04
N LEU A 82 -12.98 -2.39 2.22
CA LEU A 82 -13.01 -0.97 2.53
C LEU A 82 -14.43 -0.44 2.66
N LYS A 83 -15.34 -0.82 1.73
CA LYS A 83 -16.77 -0.49 1.84
C LYS A 83 -17.39 -0.96 3.16
N LYS A 84 -16.98 -2.15 3.64
CA LYS A 84 -17.46 -2.68 4.94
C LYS A 84 -16.86 -1.90 6.11
N ALA A 85 -15.57 -1.56 6.05
CA ALA A 85 -14.83 -0.89 7.13
C ALA A 85 -15.17 0.60 7.29
N VAL A 86 -15.63 1.26 6.22
CA VAL A 86 -16.02 2.69 6.27
C VAL A 86 -17.19 2.87 7.25
N PRO A 87 -17.07 3.76 8.25
CA PRO A 87 -18.15 4.08 9.19
C PRO A 87 -19.44 4.51 8.49
N LYS A 88 -20.59 4.20 9.09
CA LYS A 88 -21.90 4.53 8.54
C LYS A 88 -22.05 6.04 8.29
N SER A 89 -21.56 6.87 9.19
CA SER A 89 -21.55 8.33 9.06
C SER A 89 -20.85 8.83 7.81
N LEU A 90 -19.70 8.21 7.43
CA LEU A 90 -18.98 8.56 6.22
C LEU A 90 -19.60 7.97 4.94
N LYS A 91 -20.46 6.97 5.06
CA LYS A 91 -21.24 6.45 3.93
C LYS A 91 -22.43 7.36 3.63
N GLU A 92 -23.10 7.86 4.66
CA GLU A 92 -24.25 8.76 4.57
C GLU A 92 -23.82 10.18 4.18
N ASN A 93 -22.69 10.64 4.72
CA ASN A 93 -22.11 11.95 4.44
C ASN A 93 -20.66 11.78 3.97
N PRO A 94 -20.42 11.40 2.70
CA PRO A 94 -19.07 11.20 2.20
C PRO A 94 -18.26 12.49 2.22
N PRO A 95 -16.98 12.44 2.53
CA PRO A 95 -16.13 13.62 2.59
C PRO A 95 -16.05 14.28 1.21
N LYS A 96 -16.19 15.59 1.16
CA LYS A 96 -15.99 16.35 -0.09
C LYS A 96 -14.54 16.28 -0.57
N ARG A 97 -13.60 16.16 0.35
CA ARG A 97 -12.14 16.11 0.11
C ARG A 97 -11.49 15.08 1.00
N LEU A 98 -10.50 14.35 0.48
CA LEU A 98 -9.77 13.31 1.23
C LEU A 98 -8.27 13.39 0.94
N TRP A 99 -7.46 13.41 1.99
CA TRP A 99 -6.01 13.33 1.90
C TRP A 99 -5.55 11.89 1.94
N VAL A 100 -4.75 11.47 0.95
CA VAL A 100 -4.33 10.06 0.82
C VAL A 100 -2.83 9.97 0.57
N PRO A 101 -2.05 9.48 1.55
CA PRO A 101 -0.66 9.11 1.29
C PRO A 101 -0.63 7.90 0.34
N THR A 102 0.18 7.98 -0.71
CA THR A 102 0.16 7.01 -1.80
C THR A 102 1.56 6.57 -2.19
N GLY A 103 1.73 5.25 -2.32
CA GLY A 103 2.93 4.61 -2.87
C GLY A 103 2.63 3.79 -4.11
N SER A 104 1.68 2.86 -4.03
CA SER A 104 1.31 1.95 -5.12
C SER A 104 0.01 2.29 -5.84
N THR A 105 -0.67 3.36 -5.46
CA THR A 105 -2.02 3.77 -5.93
C THR A 105 -3.16 2.76 -5.67
N THR A 106 -2.89 1.54 -5.26
CA THR A 106 -3.92 0.50 -5.04
C THR A 106 -5.02 0.96 -4.08
N LEU A 107 -4.65 1.54 -2.91
CA LEU A 107 -5.62 2.08 -1.96
C LEU A 107 -6.40 3.25 -2.56
N LEU A 108 -5.73 4.16 -3.27
CA LEU A 108 -6.36 5.30 -3.93
C LEU A 108 -7.43 4.83 -4.93
N ASN A 109 -7.10 3.85 -5.76
CA ASN A 109 -8.03 3.26 -6.74
C ASN A 109 -9.24 2.56 -6.07
N CYS A 110 -9.07 2.01 -4.87
CA CYS A 110 -10.18 1.50 -4.08
C CYS A 110 -11.04 2.64 -3.52
N LEU A 111 -10.41 3.71 -3.02
CA LEU A 111 -11.09 4.88 -2.47
C LEU A 111 -11.91 5.63 -3.54
N TYR A 112 -11.43 5.72 -4.78
CA TYR A 112 -12.22 6.26 -5.90
C TYR A 112 -13.57 5.54 -6.07
N LYS A 113 -13.58 4.22 -5.91
CA LYS A 113 -14.80 3.40 -6.02
C LYS A 113 -15.70 3.50 -4.80
N VAL A 114 -15.13 3.75 -3.63
CA VAL A 114 -15.89 3.91 -2.37
C VAL A 114 -16.49 5.30 -2.25
N PHE A 115 -15.76 6.32 -2.71
CA PHE A 115 -16.14 7.72 -2.62
C PHE A 115 -16.14 8.38 -4.04
N PRO A 116 -17.12 8.08 -4.90
CA PRO A 116 -17.11 8.47 -6.30
C PRO A 116 -17.22 9.98 -6.53
N LYS A 117 -17.70 10.74 -5.55
CA LYS A 117 -17.89 12.21 -5.64
C LYS A 117 -16.85 13.00 -4.84
N THR A 118 -15.91 12.32 -4.17
CA THR A 118 -14.86 12.93 -3.33
C THR A 118 -13.72 13.44 -4.21
N TYR A 119 -13.18 14.61 -3.88
CA TYR A 119 -11.95 15.14 -4.44
C TYR A 119 -10.74 14.65 -3.61
N PHE A 120 -9.68 14.19 -4.26
CA PHE A 120 -8.55 13.57 -3.60
C PHE A 120 -7.31 14.46 -3.65
N PHE A 121 -6.71 14.69 -2.49
CA PHE A 121 -5.39 15.25 -2.33
C PHE A 121 -4.41 14.10 -2.05
N VAL A 122 -3.65 13.72 -3.05
CA VAL A 122 -2.75 12.57 -3.02
C VAL A 122 -1.35 13.03 -2.65
N ILE A 123 -0.77 12.42 -1.61
CA ILE A 123 0.61 12.67 -1.22
C ILE A 123 1.47 11.52 -1.72
N GLN A 124 2.27 11.78 -2.73
CA GLN A 124 3.26 10.84 -3.23
C GLN A 124 4.38 10.66 -2.20
N THR A 125 4.44 9.51 -1.55
CA THR A 125 5.39 9.24 -0.45
C THR A 125 6.48 8.23 -0.80
N GLY A 126 6.54 7.76 -2.02
CA GLY A 126 7.51 6.72 -2.42
C GLY A 126 7.62 6.61 -3.93
N LYS A 127 6.91 5.65 -4.51
CA LYS A 127 6.88 5.48 -5.97
C LYS A 127 6.19 6.66 -6.64
N THR A 128 6.67 7.04 -7.82
CA THR A 128 6.01 8.05 -8.65
C THR A 128 4.57 7.64 -8.97
N VAL A 129 3.66 8.57 -8.80
CA VAL A 129 2.26 8.43 -9.21
C VAL A 129 2.17 8.99 -10.63
N TRP A 130 1.80 8.14 -11.57
CA TRP A 130 1.66 8.52 -12.97
C TRP A 130 0.24 8.96 -13.29
N ASP A 131 0.11 9.78 -14.30
CA ASP A 131 -1.16 10.38 -14.74
C ASP A 131 -2.22 9.35 -15.16
N ASP A 132 -1.80 8.21 -15.70
CA ASP A 132 -2.66 7.08 -16.08
C ASP A 132 -3.13 6.24 -14.88
N GLN A 133 -2.60 6.50 -13.69
CA GLN A 133 -2.96 5.82 -12.45
C GLN A 133 -3.96 6.58 -11.59
N ILE A 134 -4.39 7.77 -12.03
CA ILE A 134 -5.26 8.66 -11.26
C ILE A 134 -6.42 9.19 -12.10
N GLU A 135 -7.51 9.54 -11.42
CA GLU A 135 -8.63 10.27 -12.02
C GLU A 135 -8.35 11.78 -11.92
N LYS A 136 -7.77 12.36 -12.99
CA LYS A 136 -7.22 13.74 -13.01
C LYS A 136 -8.24 14.82 -12.62
N GLU A 137 -9.49 14.66 -13.03
CA GLU A 137 -10.57 15.66 -12.83
C GLU A 137 -10.87 15.86 -11.34
N ARG A 138 -10.55 14.89 -10.50
CA ARG A 138 -10.81 14.94 -9.06
C ARG A 138 -9.62 14.58 -8.20
N THR A 139 -8.40 14.73 -8.73
CA THR A 139 -7.17 14.41 -8.00
C THR A 139 -6.13 15.49 -8.16
N ARG A 140 -5.55 15.93 -7.04
CA ARG A 140 -4.36 16.75 -7.00
C ARG A 140 -3.23 16.03 -6.31
N VAL A 141 -2.08 15.89 -6.98
CA VAL A 141 -0.90 15.22 -6.43
C VAL A 141 0.06 16.23 -5.82
N PHE A 142 0.53 15.93 -4.62
CA PHE A 142 1.61 16.62 -3.92
C PHE A 142 2.76 15.64 -3.73
N ILE A 143 3.99 16.09 -3.94
CA ILE A 143 5.18 15.27 -3.82
C ILE A 143 5.83 15.51 -2.46
N SER A 144 5.91 14.47 -1.63
CA SER A 144 6.71 14.52 -0.41
C SER A 144 8.19 14.47 -0.77
N ARG A 145 8.93 15.51 -0.36
CA ARG A 145 10.40 15.57 -0.55
C ARG A 145 11.17 14.75 0.49
N GLU A 146 10.49 14.26 1.51
CA GLU A 146 11.11 13.45 2.56
C GLU A 146 11.42 12.05 2.06
N PRO A 147 12.63 11.52 2.25
CA PRO A 147 12.99 10.17 1.83
C PRO A 147 12.05 9.12 2.41
N PHE A 148 11.62 8.17 1.60
CA PHE A 148 10.65 7.13 1.97
C PHE A 148 10.99 6.39 3.29
N TYR A 149 12.27 6.10 3.51
CA TYR A 149 12.76 5.34 4.67
C TYR A 149 12.92 6.17 5.94
N LYS A 150 12.87 7.51 5.87
CA LYS A 150 12.98 8.39 7.04
C LYS A 150 11.61 8.65 7.66
N LYS A 151 11.60 8.83 8.98
CA LYS A 151 10.42 9.33 9.69
C LYS A 151 10.07 10.72 9.18
N ALA A 152 8.78 11.02 9.12
CA ALA A 152 8.30 12.37 8.78
C ALA A 152 8.77 13.38 9.83
N SER A 153 9.17 14.58 9.37
CA SER A 153 9.61 15.68 10.24
C SER A 153 8.50 16.11 11.22
N PHE A 154 7.25 16.03 10.80
CA PHE A 154 6.08 16.31 11.63
C PHE A 154 5.23 15.07 11.78
N GLN A 155 4.88 14.76 13.03
CA GLN A 155 3.99 13.65 13.35
C GLN A 155 2.58 14.18 13.60
N PRO A 156 1.53 13.50 13.11
CA PRO A 156 0.16 13.84 13.46
C PRO A 156 -0.15 13.49 14.93
N PRO A 157 -1.19 14.09 15.53
CA PRO A 157 -1.58 13.83 16.91
C PRO A 157 -2.30 12.47 17.11
N TYR A 158 -2.35 11.63 16.09
CA TYR A 158 -2.97 10.32 16.08
C TYR A 158 -2.00 9.24 15.57
N PRO A 159 -2.23 7.96 15.89
CA PRO A 159 -1.36 6.87 15.45
C PRO A 159 -1.26 6.75 13.93
N THR A 160 -0.03 6.74 13.41
CA THR A 160 0.27 6.59 11.98
C THR A 160 1.56 5.80 11.77
N THR A 161 1.79 5.36 10.54
CA THR A 161 3.10 4.87 10.12
C THR A 161 4.05 6.06 9.96
N LYS A 162 4.97 6.21 10.91
CA LYS A 162 5.86 7.39 11.06
C LYS A 162 6.65 7.76 9.80
N SER A 163 6.98 6.78 8.95
CA SER A 163 7.76 7.00 7.71
C SER A 163 6.87 7.03 6.45
N TYR A 164 5.58 6.86 6.57
CA TYR A 164 4.66 6.81 5.43
C TYR A 164 3.47 7.77 5.61
N ASP A 165 2.42 7.35 6.33
CA ASP A 165 1.18 8.14 6.48
C ASP A 165 1.43 9.50 7.13
N ALA A 166 2.36 9.55 8.10
CA ALA A 166 2.71 10.78 8.80
C ALA A 166 3.21 11.89 7.86
N LYS A 167 3.77 11.54 6.69
CA LYS A 167 4.24 12.54 5.70
C LYS A 167 3.12 13.36 5.08
N ALA A 168 1.89 12.86 5.09
CA ALA A 168 0.74 13.63 4.65
C ALA A 168 0.43 14.80 5.59
N TRP A 169 0.80 14.70 6.89
CA TRP A 169 0.40 15.66 7.90
C TRP A 169 0.91 17.08 7.66
N VAL A 170 2.12 17.23 7.13
CA VAL A 170 2.67 18.55 6.77
C VAL A 170 1.82 19.25 5.72
N PHE A 171 1.30 18.50 4.76
CA PHE A 171 0.44 19.04 3.71
C PHE A 171 -0.95 19.35 4.26
N VAL A 172 -1.50 18.47 5.10
CA VAL A 172 -2.77 18.69 5.80
C VAL A 172 -2.70 19.97 6.64
N LYS A 173 -1.63 20.19 7.42
CA LYS A 173 -1.43 21.43 8.20
C LYS A 173 -1.32 22.67 7.33
N LYS A 174 -0.59 22.59 6.22
CA LYS A 174 -0.36 23.73 5.33
C LYS A 174 -1.59 24.10 4.50
N HIS A 175 -2.39 23.11 4.12
CA HIS A 175 -3.51 23.28 3.20
C HIS A 175 -4.86 22.87 3.81
N GLY A 176 -4.87 22.44 5.06
CA GLY A 176 -5.99 21.80 5.72
C GLY A 176 -7.06 22.72 6.29
N THR A 177 -7.01 24.02 6.02
CA THR A 177 -8.16 24.93 6.18
C THR A 177 -9.36 24.56 5.28
N TYR A 178 -9.20 23.50 4.52
CA TYR A 178 -10.28 22.88 3.78
C TYR A 178 -10.97 21.86 4.70
N THR A 179 -11.92 22.36 5.47
CA THR A 179 -12.81 21.64 6.39
C THR A 179 -13.09 20.21 5.90
N ILE A 180 -12.83 19.25 6.77
CA ILE A 180 -13.31 17.88 6.69
C ILE A 180 -14.83 17.87 6.61
#